data_81771ea5bda92512770a0742e6313038
#
_entry.id   81771ea5bda92512770a0742e6313038
#
_cell.length_a   1.000
_cell.length_b   1.000
_cell.length_c   1.000
_cell.angle_alpha   90.00
_cell.angle_beta   90.00
_cell.angle_gamma   90.00
#
_symmetry.space_group_name_H-M   'P 1'
#
loop_
_entity.id
_entity.type
_entity.pdbx_description
1 polymer ?
#
loop_
_entity_poly.entity_id
_entity_poly.type
_entity_poly.pdbx_seq_one_letter_code
_entity_poly.pdbx_strand_id
1 'polypeptide(L)'
;NMQAPYIRKAVDWLKGRQQADGGWGEDCASYWQHRRDDVKSSTPSQTSWAVLGLMAAGEEASVAVKGGIDYLLQSPREDGKWQEEYFNAVGFPRVFYLRYHGYSAFFPLWTLARYRNVSRAAGSLPKFGI
;
A
#
# COMPACT_ATOMS: atom_id res chain seq x y z
N ASN A 1 -18.54 -9.81 -2.43
CA ASN A 1 -18.15 -10.82 -1.44
C ASN A 1 -16.61 -10.90 -1.37
N MET A 2 -16.03 -10.41 -0.25
CA MET A 2 -14.58 -10.39 -0.03
C MET A 2 -13.98 -11.77 0.24
N GLN A 3 -14.80 -12.80 0.39
CA GLN A 3 -14.39 -14.20 0.48
C GLN A 3 -14.42 -14.92 -0.88
N ALA A 4 -14.75 -14.24 -1.95
CA ALA A 4 -14.72 -14.84 -3.29
C ALA A 4 -13.30 -15.33 -3.64
N PRO A 5 -13.14 -16.50 -4.29
CA PRO A 5 -11.82 -17.08 -4.52
C PRO A 5 -10.83 -16.16 -5.23
N TYR A 6 -11.31 -15.36 -6.20
CA TYR A 6 -10.46 -14.41 -6.92
C TYR A 6 -9.97 -13.25 -6.03
N ILE A 7 -10.78 -12.80 -5.05
CA ILE A 7 -10.38 -11.80 -4.05
C ILE A 7 -9.33 -12.40 -3.11
N ARG A 8 -9.57 -13.62 -2.62
CA ARG A 8 -8.59 -14.29 -1.73
C ARG A 8 -7.26 -14.50 -2.44
N LYS A 9 -7.28 -14.90 -3.70
CA LYS A 9 -6.06 -15.02 -4.52
C LYS A 9 -5.33 -13.68 -4.66
N ALA A 10 -6.05 -12.58 -4.85
CA ALA A 10 -5.44 -11.24 -4.91
C ALA A 10 -4.84 -10.83 -3.56
N VAL A 11 -5.51 -11.13 -2.45
CA VAL A 11 -4.99 -10.89 -1.08
C VAL A 11 -3.69 -11.68 -0.85
N ASP A 12 -3.67 -12.95 -1.20
CA ASP A 12 -2.49 -13.81 -1.02
C ASP A 12 -1.31 -13.31 -1.88
N TRP A 13 -1.60 -12.93 -3.13
CA TRP A 13 -0.60 -12.33 -4.01
C TRP A 13 -0.03 -11.04 -3.41
N LEU A 14 -0.88 -10.16 -2.91
CA LEU A 14 -0.46 -8.89 -2.33
C LEU A 14 0.39 -9.10 -1.07
N LYS A 15 -0.01 -10.02 -0.19
CA LYS A 15 0.80 -10.41 0.98
C LYS A 15 2.16 -10.98 0.57
N GLY A 16 2.21 -11.79 -0.48
CA GLY A 16 3.43 -12.36 -1.02
C GLY A 16 4.38 -11.34 -1.67
N ARG A 17 3.91 -10.11 -1.92
CA ARG A 17 4.71 -9.00 -2.45
C ARG A 17 5.22 -8.03 -1.37
N GLN A 18 4.87 -8.25 -0.12
CA GLN A 18 5.37 -7.44 0.99
C GLN A 18 6.88 -7.59 1.12
N GLN A 19 7.58 -6.49 1.28
CA GLN A 19 9.02 -6.47 1.43
C GLN A 19 9.45 -6.70 2.89
N ALA A 20 10.74 -6.96 3.11
CA ALA A 20 11.28 -7.28 4.43
C ALA A 20 11.11 -6.13 5.45
N ASP A 21 11.00 -4.88 4.98
CA ASP A 21 10.75 -3.71 5.81
C ASP A 21 9.26 -3.52 6.18
N GLY A 22 8.40 -4.43 5.74
CA GLY A 22 6.95 -4.39 5.98
C GLY A 22 6.16 -3.57 4.96
N GLY A 23 6.81 -2.88 4.03
CA GLY A 23 6.17 -2.06 3.02
C GLY A 23 5.95 -2.77 1.68
N TRP A 24 5.47 -2.00 0.71
CA TRP A 24 5.34 -2.36 -0.70
C TRP A 24 5.90 -1.24 -1.56
N GLY A 25 6.48 -1.60 -2.69
CA GLY A 25 6.98 -0.62 -3.64
C GLY A 25 7.39 -1.24 -4.96
N GLU A 26 7.22 -0.44 -5.99
CA GLU A 26 7.72 -0.68 -7.33
C GLU A 26 7.98 0.67 -8.01
N ASP A 27 8.67 0.67 -9.11
CA ASP A 27 8.79 1.83 -9.99
C ASP A 27 8.18 1.55 -11.37
N CYS A 28 8.27 2.52 -12.26
CA CYS A 28 7.77 2.36 -13.63
C CYS A 28 8.53 1.31 -14.46
N ALA A 29 9.66 0.79 -13.97
CA ALA A 29 10.36 -0.33 -14.61
C ALA A 29 9.54 -1.63 -14.57
N SER A 30 8.60 -1.75 -13.64
CA SER A 30 7.70 -2.91 -13.53
C SER A 30 6.84 -3.15 -14.77
N TYR A 31 6.67 -2.14 -15.64
CA TYR A 31 6.02 -2.29 -16.94
C TYR A 31 6.84 -3.08 -17.99
N TRP A 32 8.15 -3.31 -17.69
CA TRP A 32 9.00 -4.17 -18.48
C TRP A 32 9.09 -5.52 -17.79
N GLN A 33 8.59 -6.58 -18.44
CA GLN A 33 8.48 -7.90 -17.81
C GLN A 33 9.79 -8.40 -17.18
N HIS A 34 10.92 -8.17 -17.81
CA HIS A 34 12.24 -8.59 -17.33
C HIS A 34 12.81 -7.70 -16.21
N ARG A 35 12.12 -6.58 -15.87
CA ARG A 35 12.52 -5.62 -14.84
C ARG A 35 11.54 -5.52 -13.67
N ARG A 36 10.55 -6.40 -13.60
CA ARG A 36 9.50 -6.34 -12.58
C ARG A 36 10.00 -6.42 -11.14
N ASP A 37 11.11 -7.10 -10.95
CA ASP A 37 11.67 -7.33 -9.62
C ASP A 37 12.95 -6.50 -9.35
N ASP A 38 13.22 -5.48 -10.17
CA ASP A 38 14.41 -4.63 -10.01
C ASP A 38 14.32 -3.78 -8.73
N VAL A 39 13.15 -3.21 -8.43
CA VAL A 39 12.94 -2.36 -7.27
C VAL A 39 12.60 -3.21 -6.05
N LYS A 40 13.42 -3.04 -5.01
CA LYS A 40 13.27 -3.71 -3.71
C LYS A 40 12.98 -2.71 -2.58
N SER A 41 12.71 -1.47 -2.93
CA SER A 41 12.44 -0.40 -1.95
C SER A 41 10.93 -0.16 -1.84
N SER A 42 10.44 -0.13 -0.62
CA SER A 42 9.06 0.23 -0.34
C SER A 42 8.84 1.74 -0.45
N THR A 43 7.62 2.13 -0.79
CA THR A 43 7.23 3.54 -0.81
C THR A 43 5.98 3.77 0.06
N PRO A 44 5.86 4.93 0.69
CA PRO A 44 4.71 5.27 1.53
C PRO A 44 3.38 5.21 0.79
N SER A 45 3.30 5.73 -0.43
CA SER A 45 2.05 5.72 -1.19
C SER A 45 1.61 4.30 -1.57
N GLN A 46 2.53 3.47 -2.07
CA GLN A 46 2.20 2.10 -2.51
C GLN A 46 1.95 1.18 -1.33
N THR A 47 2.70 1.33 -0.24
CA THR A 47 2.40 0.65 1.03
C THR A 47 0.99 0.99 1.51
N SER A 48 0.61 2.25 1.42
CA SER A 48 -0.74 2.70 1.79
C SER A 48 -1.82 2.04 0.93
N TRP A 49 -1.63 1.96 -0.38
CA TRP A 49 -2.58 1.27 -1.28
C TRP A 49 -2.73 -0.21 -0.94
N ALA A 50 -1.62 -0.88 -0.68
CA ALA A 50 -1.63 -2.29 -0.29
C ALA A 50 -2.38 -2.50 1.03
N VAL A 51 -2.07 -1.69 2.05
CA VAL A 51 -2.73 -1.77 3.37
C VAL A 51 -4.22 -1.44 3.28
N LEU A 52 -4.61 -0.40 2.53
CA LEU A 52 -6.02 -0.07 2.30
C LEU A 52 -6.76 -1.22 1.62
N GLY A 53 -6.16 -1.83 0.59
CA GLY A 53 -6.73 -2.98 -0.10
C GLY A 53 -6.88 -4.20 0.82
N LEU A 54 -5.89 -4.49 1.64
CA LEU A 54 -5.96 -5.58 2.62
C LEU A 54 -7.03 -5.32 3.70
N MET A 55 -7.11 -4.11 4.24
CA MET A 55 -8.18 -3.74 5.19
C MET A 55 -9.57 -3.82 4.53
N ALA A 56 -9.71 -3.43 3.27
CA ALA A 56 -10.97 -3.57 2.53
C ALA A 56 -11.38 -5.03 2.34
N ALA A 57 -10.43 -5.95 2.30
CA ALA A 57 -10.66 -7.39 2.22
C ALA A 57 -10.90 -8.07 3.59
N GLY A 58 -10.89 -7.30 4.69
CA GLY A 58 -11.11 -7.82 6.04
C GLY A 58 -9.85 -8.39 6.71
N GLU A 59 -8.67 -7.90 6.30
CA GLU A 59 -7.37 -8.37 6.79
C GLU A 59 -6.75 -7.42 7.83
N GLU A 60 -7.53 -6.56 8.46
CA GLU A 60 -7.06 -5.50 9.36
C GLU A 60 -6.22 -6.00 10.54
N ALA A 61 -6.47 -7.23 10.99
CA ALA A 61 -5.71 -7.87 12.07
C ALA A 61 -4.47 -8.65 11.59
N SER A 62 -4.25 -8.76 10.28
CA SER A 62 -3.16 -9.56 9.71
C SER A 62 -1.78 -8.98 10.02
N VAL A 63 -0.78 -9.86 10.07
CA VAL A 63 0.63 -9.46 10.22
C VAL A 63 1.06 -8.53 9.08
N ALA A 64 0.56 -8.76 7.87
CA ALA A 64 0.88 -7.93 6.72
C ALA A 64 0.39 -6.49 6.89
N VAL A 65 -0.86 -6.28 7.35
CA VAL A 65 -1.37 -4.94 7.64
C VAL A 65 -0.56 -4.26 8.74
N LYS A 66 -0.27 -4.97 9.84
CA LYS A 66 0.54 -4.43 10.92
C LYS A 66 1.93 -4.01 10.44
N GLY A 67 2.61 -4.87 9.67
CA GLY A 67 3.92 -4.54 9.09
C GLY A 67 3.88 -3.29 8.21
N GLY A 68 2.84 -3.13 7.36
CA GLY A 68 2.66 -1.93 6.55
C GLY A 68 2.40 -0.66 7.38
N ILE A 69 1.64 -0.78 8.46
CA ILE A 69 1.42 0.34 9.40
C ILE A 69 2.74 0.72 10.09
N ASP A 70 3.51 -0.25 10.57
CA ASP A 70 4.80 -0.01 11.22
C ASP A 70 5.78 0.65 10.24
N TYR A 71 5.84 0.20 8.99
CA TYR A 71 6.61 0.85 7.94
C TYR A 71 6.23 2.33 7.79
N LEU A 72 4.93 2.67 7.68
CA LEU A 72 4.48 4.05 7.53
C LEU A 72 4.84 4.92 8.74
N LEU A 73 4.78 4.37 9.96
CA LEU A 73 5.12 5.09 11.18
C LEU A 73 6.63 5.35 11.29
N GLN A 74 7.47 4.47 10.78
CA GLN A 74 8.93 4.56 10.81
C GLN A 74 9.53 5.28 9.59
N SER A 75 8.76 5.43 8.52
CA SER A 75 9.24 6.06 7.28
C SER A 75 9.67 7.52 7.51
N PRO A 76 10.77 7.95 6.88
CA PRO A 76 11.25 9.33 7.00
C PRO A 76 10.20 10.36 6.59
N ARG A 77 10.15 11.46 7.32
CA ARG A 77 9.26 12.59 7.04
C ARG A 77 10.03 13.89 7.04
N GLU A 78 9.67 14.77 6.14
CA GLU A 78 10.15 16.14 6.09
C GLU A 78 8.95 17.07 6.09
N ASP A 79 8.93 18.04 6.97
CA ASP A 79 7.77 18.93 7.20
C ASP A 79 6.43 18.18 7.37
N GLY A 80 6.48 17.03 8.05
CA GLY A 80 5.32 16.18 8.28
C GLY A 80 4.85 15.36 7.08
N LYS A 81 5.57 15.42 5.95
CA LYS A 81 5.25 14.69 4.71
C LYS A 81 6.17 13.49 4.55
N TRP A 82 5.61 12.37 4.10
CA TRP A 82 6.42 11.20 3.76
C TRP A 82 7.25 11.47 2.51
N GLN A 83 8.50 11.03 2.55
CA GLN A 83 9.40 11.08 1.40
C GLN A 83 9.38 9.75 0.67
N GLU A 84 9.37 9.79 -0.66
CA GLU A 84 9.48 8.61 -1.51
C GLU A 84 10.29 8.93 -2.77
N GLU A 85 11.20 8.01 -3.11
CA GLU A 85 12.04 8.12 -4.30
C GLU A 85 11.29 7.57 -5.53
N TYR A 86 10.76 6.36 -5.39
CA TYR A 86 10.07 5.67 -6.47
C TYR A 86 8.59 6.02 -6.50
N PHE A 87 8.01 5.93 -7.68
CA PHE A 87 6.59 6.14 -7.90
C PHE A 87 6.09 5.27 -9.05
N ASN A 88 4.82 4.98 -9.04
CA ASN A 88 4.13 4.27 -10.11
C ASN A 88 2.87 5.05 -10.49
N ALA A 89 3.02 5.95 -11.45
CA ALA A 89 1.91 6.72 -11.98
C ALA A 89 2.05 6.80 -13.50
N VAL A 90 1.18 6.11 -14.19
CA VAL A 90 1.28 5.91 -15.62
C VAL A 90 0.37 6.87 -16.39
N GLY A 91 0.96 7.63 -17.30
CA GLY A 91 0.21 8.24 -18.39
C GLY A 91 0.00 7.20 -19.50
N PHE A 92 1.09 6.87 -20.19
CA PHE A 92 1.12 5.72 -21.10
C PHE A 92 2.26 4.79 -20.74
N PRO A 93 2.00 3.48 -20.52
CA PRO A 93 3.04 2.51 -20.19
C PRO A 93 4.20 2.57 -21.18
N ARG A 94 5.44 2.64 -20.65
CA ARG A 94 6.69 2.68 -21.44
C ARG A 94 6.90 3.93 -22.27
N VAL A 95 6.00 4.91 -22.23
CA VAL A 95 6.07 6.16 -23.00
C VAL A 95 6.33 7.33 -22.08
N PHE A 96 5.43 7.62 -21.13
CA PHE A 96 5.68 8.63 -20.13
C PHE A 96 4.96 8.32 -18.81
N TYR A 97 5.50 8.88 -17.73
CA TYR A 97 5.05 8.68 -16.37
C TYR A 97 4.87 10.03 -15.68
N LEU A 98 3.86 10.11 -14.82
CA LEU A 98 3.53 11.31 -14.05
C LEU A 98 3.76 11.03 -12.58
N ARG A 99 4.42 11.94 -11.88
CA ARG A 99 4.56 11.88 -10.43
C ARG A 99 3.47 12.75 -9.79
N TYR A 100 2.61 12.13 -9.01
CA TYR A 100 1.59 12.83 -8.23
C TYR A 100 2.14 13.12 -6.82
N HIS A 101 2.65 14.33 -6.61
CA HIS A 101 3.30 14.72 -5.35
C HIS A 101 2.39 14.64 -4.11
N GLY A 102 1.07 14.67 -4.29
CA GLY A 102 0.12 14.51 -3.19
C GLY A 102 -0.02 13.07 -2.68
N TYR A 103 0.40 12.07 -3.46
CA TYR A 103 0.19 10.66 -3.10
C TYR A 103 0.92 10.27 -1.83
N SER A 104 2.17 10.69 -1.68
CA SER A 104 2.97 10.42 -0.48
C SER A 104 2.49 11.16 0.77
N ALA A 105 1.59 12.13 0.64
CA ALA A 105 0.98 12.80 1.77
C ALA A 105 -0.42 12.24 2.10
N PHE A 106 -1.28 12.12 1.08
CA PHE A 106 -2.69 11.79 1.31
C PHE A 106 -2.93 10.33 1.65
N PHE A 107 -2.28 9.41 0.94
CA PHE A 107 -2.54 7.99 1.14
C PHE A 107 -2.00 7.46 2.48
N PRO A 108 -0.79 7.80 2.94
CA PRO A 108 -0.34 7.41 4.27
C PRO A 108 -1.24 7.94 5.39
N LEU A 109 -1.62 9.22 5.31
CA LEU A 109 -2.51 9.82 6.29
C LEU A 109 -3.88 9.12 6.32
N TRP A 110 -4.46 8.88 5.15
CA TRP A 110 -5.74 8.16 5.05
C TRP A 110 -5.64 6.74 5.60
N THR A 111 -4.58 6.02 5.24
CA THR A 111 -4.34 4.65 5.71
C THR A 111 -4.24 4.58 7.24
N LEU A 112 -3.45 5.44 7.85
CA LEU A 112 -3.30 5.49 9.30
C LEU A 112 -4.60 5.88 10.01
N ALA A 113 -5.34 6.85 9.46
CA ALA A 113 -6.64 7.24 9.98
C ALA A 113 -7.67 6.09 9.89
N ARG A 114 -7.71 5.39 8.75
CA ARG A 114 -8.57 4.23 8.55
C ARG A 114 -8.23 3.10 9.52
N TYR A 115 -6.94 2.74 9.61
CA TYR A 115 -6.47 1.70 10.53
C TYR A 115 -6.84 2.01 11.98
N ARG A 116 -6.57 3.25 12.44
CA ARG A 116 -6.97 3.70 13.77
C ARG A 116 -8.47 3.55 14.02
N ASN A 117 -9.29 3.94 13.05
CA ASN A 117 -10.76 3.88 13.19
C ASN A 117 -11.25 2.44 13.24
N VAL A 118 -10.76 1.56 12.36
CA VAL A 118 -11.12 0.14 12.34
C VAL A 118 -10.67 -0.54 13.64
N SER A 119 -9.45 -0.27 14.11
CA SER A 119 -8.91 -0.86 15.35
C SER A 119 -9.69 -0.43 16.61
N ARG A 120 -10.28 0.77 16.61
CA ARG A 120 -11.05 1.30 17.74
C ARG A 120 -12.53 0.93 17.73
N ALA A 121 -13.07 0.67 16.55
CA ALA A 121 -14.51 0.60 16.35
C ALA A 121 -15.14 -0.74 16.74
N ALA A 122 -14.38 -1.72 17.24
CA ALA A 122 -14.87 -2.97 17.83
C ALA A 122 -16.22 -3.49 17.24
N GLY A 123 -16.39 -3.46 15.91
CA GLY A 123 -17.60 -3.97 15.25
C GLY A 123 -18.62 -2.93 14.77
N SER A 124 -18.41 -1.62 14.99
CA SER A 124 -19.33 -0.57 14.55
C SER A 124 -19.10 -0.03 13.14
N LEU A 125 -17.94 -0.29 12.52
CA LEU A 125 -17.64 0.09 11.14
C LEU A 125 -17.91 -1.07 10.17
N PRO A 126 -18.19 -0.78 8.89
CA PRO A 126 -18.25 -1.81 7.87
C PRO A 126 -16.96 -2.65 7.88
N LYS A 127 -17.10 -3.96 7.93
CA LYS A 127 -15.93 -4.87 7.90
C LYS A 127 -15.17 -4.82 6.58
N PHE A 128 -15.85 -4.41 5.51
CA PHE A 128 -15.31 -4.40 4.15
C PHE A 128 -15.53 -3.04 3.50
N GLY A 129 -14.65 -2.72 2.56
CA GLY A 129 -14.65 -1.44 1.87
C GLY A 129 -13.74 -0.39 2.54
N ILE A 130 -13.61 0.75 1.90
CA ILE A 130 -12.75 1.87 2.32
C ILE A 130 -13.54 3.14 2.58
#